data_1f699815c34c65376f8e9181423c215d
#
_entry.id   1f699815c34c65376f8e9181423c215d
#
_cell.length_a   1.000
_cell.length_b   1.000
_cell.length_c   1.000
_cell.angle_alpha   90.00
_cell.angle_beta   90.00
_cell.angle_gamma   90.00
#
_symmetry.space_group_name_H-M   'P 1'
#
loop_
_entity.id
_entity.type
_entity.pdbx_description
1 polymer ?
#
loop_
_entity_poly.entity_id
_entity_poly.type
_entity_poly.pdbx_seq_one_letter_code
_entity_poly.pdbx_strand_id
1 'polypeptide(L)'
;MPATNMRATLMRHWQIMQVLPRHPASVTSKAIHERIADAGYQVTRRTIERDLQGLVDAGFPVVSDTSQEPYLWSWDARTPTFSLPAPSVSDALLLAMVKDYVGPMLPPQMLDALRPYLDRAVQVLDSAKSHNTLAGWRDKVHAVLPTQALIAPDVNPQVHRVVSDALMQETQLELTYDSMTGKKGQAMTVHPHAMLHRGQMTYVIGTCWDYTDMRHLALHRIKKATNSQIPMVKRADFNLPAYLSQGFGDFGEGKMRDLDIRLSPGLGEYLTECKLTSDQVLAKVDEPEGWLRLQASLPDTPQLRWWLLSQGDELIVMNDSTIAA
;
A
#
# COMPACT_ATOMS: atom_id res chain seq x y z
N MET A 1 -5.91 -52.38 -7.72
CA MET A 1 -4.98 -51.65 -6.83
C MET A 1 -4.04 -50.61 -7.49
N PRO A 2 -4.12 -50.25 -8.78
CA PRO A 2 -3.28 -49.19 -9.37
C PRO A 2 -3.78 -47.75 -9.06
N ALA A 3 -5.08 -47.52 -8.93
CA ALA A 3 -5.66 -46.19 -8.76
C ALA A 3 -5.31 -45.46 -7.44
N THR A 4 -5.15 -46.20 -6.36
CA THR A 4 -4.82 -45.62 -5.03
C THR A 4 -3.37 -45.11 -5.00
N ASN A 5 -2.48 -45.75 -5.72
CA ASN A 5 -1.06 -45.35 -5.77
C ASN A 5 -0.87 -44.12 -6.66
N MET A 6 -1.63 -43.99 -7.75
CA MET A 6 -1.60 -42.83 -8.65
C MET A 6 -2.10 -41.57 -7.97
N ARG A 7 -3.20 -41.65 -7.22
CA ARG A 7 -3.76 -40.53 -6.45
C ARG A 7 -2.77 -40.02 -5.40
N ALA A 8 -2.14 -40.93 -4.64
CA ALA A 8 -1.15 -40.60 -3.63
C ALA A 8 0.09 -39.91 -4.24
N THR A 9 0.54 -40.39 -5.41
CA THR A 9 1.64 -39.76 -6.17
C THR A 9 1.28 -38.37 -6.65
N LEU A 10 0.09 -38.19 -7.25
CA LEU A 10 -0.37 -36.88 -7.71
C LEU A 10 -0.46 -35.86 -6.58
N MET A 11 -1.03 -36.25 -5.44
CA MET A 11 -1.13 -35.39 -4.26
C MET A 11 0.25 -35.03 -3.70
N ARG A 12 1.20 -35.95 -3.72
CA ARG A 12 2.58 -35.70 -3.29
C ARG A 12 3.30 -34.74 -4.25
N HIS A 13 3.17 -34.93 -5.56
CA HIS A 13 3.71 -33.98 -6.54
C HIS A 13 3.13 -32.58 -6.33
N TRP A 14 1.84 -32.49 -6.04
CA TRP A 14 1.18 -31.22 -5.70
C TRP A 14 1.82 -30.57 -4.48
N GLN A 15 2.05 -31.32 -3.40
CA GLN A 15 2.70 -30.81 -2.19
C GLN A 15 4.15 -30.38 -2.46
N ILE A 16 4.91 -31.16 -3.23
CA ILE A 16 6.27 -30.78 -3.64
C ILE A 16 6.26 -29.43 -4.37
N MET A 17 5.35 -29.23 -5.32
CA MET A 17 5.22 -28.00 -6.07
C MET A 17 4.89 -26.78 -5.19
N GLN A 18 4.13 -26.97 -4.12
CA GLN A 18 3.81 -25.89 -3.18
C GLN A 18 4.98 -25.47 -2.27
N VAL A 19 5.87 -26.38 -1.93
CA VAL A 19 7.01 -26.10 -1.03
C VAL A 19 8.27 -25.65 -1.76
N LEU A 20 8.30 -25.74 -3.08
CA LEU A 20 9.42 -25.25 -3.89
C LEU A 20 9.47 -23.72 -3.87
N PRO A 21 10.58 -23.11 -3.45
CA PRO A 21 10.76 -21.67 -3.52
C PRO A 21 11.01 -21.22 -4.96
N ARG A 22 10.90 -19.94 -5.20
CA ARG A 22 11.24 -19.32 -6.49
C ARG A 22 12.69 -18.87 -6.50
N HIS A 23 13.40 -19.13 -7.60
CA HIS A 23 14.75 -18.56 -7.78
C HIS A 23 14.74 -17.02 -7.56
N PRO A 24 15.72 -16.40 -6.83
CA PRO A 24 17.00 -16.98 -6.39
C PRO A 24 16.94 -17.84 -5.12
N ALA A 25 15.81 -17.88 -4.39
CA ALA A 25 15.70 -18.81 -3.27
C ALA A 25 15.66 -20.26 -3.78
N SER A 26 16.27 -21.16 -3.04
CA SER A 26 16.35 -22.57 -3.38
C SER A 26 16.29 -23.44 -2.12
N VAL A 27 15.99 -24.73 -2.27
CA VAL A 27 15.79 -25.66 -1.17
C VAL A 27 16.38 -27.04 -1.51
N THR A 28 16.91 -27.73 -0.50
CA THR A 28 17.46 -29.09 -0.68
C THR A 28 16.34 -30.14 -0.69
N SER A 29 16.60 -31.29 -1.32
CA SER A 29 15.69 -32.45 -1.28
C SER A 29 15.41 -32.94 0.17
N LYS A 30 16.35 -32.73 1.08
CA LYS A 30 16.17 -33.05 2.50
C LYS A 30 15.12 -32.15 3.14
N ALA A 31 15.21 -30.83 2.95
CA ALA A 31 14.26 -29.88 3.51
C ALA A 31 12.85 -30.02 2.89
N ILE A 32 12.76 -30.38 1.59
CA ILE A 32 11.48 -30.74 0.96
C ILE A 32 10.90 -31.98 1.62
N HIS A 33 11.73 -33.04 1.82
CA HIS A 33 11.29 -34.27 2.46
C HIS A 33 10.72 -34.02 3.87
N GLU A 34 11.39 -33.21 4.69
CA GLU A 34 10.93 -32.86 6.04
C GLU A 34 9.55 -32.16 5.97
N ARG A 35 9.36 -31.17 5.11
CA ARG A 35 8.08 -30.46 4.94
C ARG A 35 6.95 -31.36 4.41
N ILE A 36 7.27 -32.31 3.54
CA ILE A 36 6.33 -33.29 3.00
C ILE A 36 5.95 -34.32 4.07
N ALA A 37 6.87 -34.68 4.93
CA ALA A 37 6.59 -35.55 6.08
C ALA A 37 5.68 -34.89 7.11
N ASP A 38 5.89 -33.59 7.39
CA ASP A 38 5.01 -32.77 8.25
C ASP A 38 3.58 -32.66 7.68
N ALA A 39 3.44 -32.67 6.35
CA ALA A 39 2.15 -32.71 5.65
C ALA A 39 1.51 -34.12 5.63
N GLY A 40 2.09 -35.11 6.33
CA GLY A 40 1.53 -36.45 6.51
C GLY A 40 1.93 -37.47 5.44
N TYR A 41 2.88 -37.17 4.55
CA TYR A 41 3.34 -38.08 3.51
C TYR A 41 4.61 -38.80 3.94
N GLN A 42 4.48 -40.08 4.28
CA GLN A 42 5.62 -40.91 4.66
C GLN A 42 6.29 -41.54 3.40
N VAL A 43 7.31 -40.87 2.90
CA VAL A 43 8.10 -41.31 1.75
C VAL A 43 9.59 -41.14 2.05
N THR A 44 10.45 -41.81 1.29
CA THR A 44 11.90 -41.65 1.43
C THR A 44 12.39 -40.40 0.68
N ARG A 45 13.53 -39.84 1.12
CA ARG A 45 14.18 -38.72 0.40
C ARG A 45 14.44 -39.09 -1.08
N ARG A 46 14.85 -40.31 -1.38
CA ARG A 46 15.07 -40.84 -2.74
C ARG A 46 13.78 -40.77 -3.58
N THR A 47 12.62 -40.97 -2.97
CA THR A 47 11.33 -40.83 -3.64
C THR A 47 11.08 -39.36 -4.01
N ILE A 48 11.37 -38.40 -3.11
CA ILE A 48 11.26 -36.95 -3.39
C ILE A 48 12.19 -36.53 -4.53
N GLU A 49 13.44 -37.00 -4.53
CA GLU A 49 14.41 -36.71 -5.60
C GLU A 49 13.92 -37.24 -6.96
N ARG A 50 13.37 -38.44 -6.99
CA ARG A 50 12.77 -39.00 -8.21
C ARG A 50 11.54 -38.26 -8.66
N ASP A 51 10.70 -37.81 -7.74
CA ASP A 51 9.50 -37.03 -8.05
C ASP A 51 9.88 -35.63 -8.60
N LEU A 52 10.90 -34.98 -8.03
CA LEU A 52 11.45 -33.71 -8.53
C LEU A 52 11.98 -33.88 -9.95
N GLN A 53 12.77 -34.92 -10.21
CA GLN A 53 13.25 -35.21 -11.56
C GLN A 53 12.10 -35.52 -12.51
N GLY A 54 11.09 -36.26 -12.07
CA GLY A 54 9.88 -36.54 -12.85
C GLY A 54 9.09 -35.29 -13.21
N LEU A 55 9.06 -34.27 -12.33
CA LEU A 55 8.47 -32.96 -12.65
C LEU A 55 9.27 -32.23 -13.74
N VAL A 56 10.60 -32.25 -13.68
CA VAL A 56 11.46 -31.68 -14.72
C VAL A 56 11.24 -32.39 -16.06
N ASP A 57 11.24 -33.74 -16.05
CA ASP A 57 11.05 -34.56 -17.26
C ASP A 57 9.65 -34.37 -17.87
N ALA A 58 8.66 -34.06 -17.03
CA ALA A 58 7.30 -33.74 -17.46
C ALA A 58 7.14 -32.31 -17.99
N GLY A 59 8.24 -31.52 -18.05
CA GLY A 59 8.24 -30.15 -18.56
C GLY A 59 7.78 -29.10 -17.58
N PHE A 60 7.67 -29.41 -16.29
CA PHE A 60 7.44 -28.38 -15.28
C PHE A 60 8.69 -27.50 -15.15
N PRO A 61 8.53 -26.19 -14.97
CA PRO A 61 9.64 -25.24 -14.90
C PRO A 61 10.36 -25.31 -13.52
N VAL A 62 10.70 -26.47 -13.10
CA VAL A 62 11.53 -26.77 -11.93
C VAL A 62 12.98 -26.87 -12.39
N VAL A 63 13.88 -26.18 -11.72
CA VAL A 63 15.32 -26.20 -12.00
C VAL A 63 16.07 -26.75 -10.81
N SER A 64 17.14 -27.49 -11.11
CA SER A 64 18.10 -27.95 -10.12
C SER A 64 19.44 -27.26 -10.33
N ASP A 65 19.99 -26.70 -9.26
CA ASP A 65 21.39 -26.27 -9.24
C ASP A 65 22.25 -27.47 -8.81
N THR A 66 22.99 -28.01 -9.76
CA THR A 66 23.88 -29.15 -9.57
C THR A 66 25.35 -28.74 -9.39
N SER A 67 25.63 -27.44 -9.30
CA SER A 67 26.99 -26.91 -9.10
C SER A 67 27.56 -27.20 -7.71
N GLN A 68 26.69 -27.60 -6.76
CA GLN A 68 27.07 -27.95 -5.38
C GLN A 68 26.27 -29.15 -4.88
N GLU A 69 26.82 -29.86 -3.89
CA GLU A 69 26.11 -30.93 -3.15
C GLU A 69 25.78 -30.43 -1.73
N PRO A 70 24.54 -30.64 -1.26
CA PRO A 70 23.38 -31.25 -1.94
C PRO A 70 22.74 -30.35 -2.99
N TYR A 71 22.18 -30.95 -4.05
CA TYR A 71 21.49 -30.21 -5.12
C TYR A 71 20.37 -29.33 -4.57
N LEU A 72 20.29 -28.11 -5.11
CA LEU A 72 19.29 -27.14 -4.74
C LEU A 72 18.18 -27.07 -5.80
N TRP A 73 16.95 -27.01 -5.35
CA TRP A 73 15.77 -27.03 -6.20
C TRP A 73 14.97 -25.75 -6.05
N SER A 74 14.47 -25.21 -7.15
CA SER A 74 13.61 -24.03 -7.18
C SER A 74 12.73 -24.03 -8.43
N TRP A 75 11.71 -23.17 -8.44
CA TRP A 75 11.07 -22.78 -9.69
C TRP A 75 12.02 -21.88 -10.50
N ASP A 76 12.02 -22.02 -11.83
CA ASP A 76 12.79 -21.14 -12.75
C ASP A 76 12.33 -19.68 -12.58
N ALA A 77 13.27 -18.76 -12.48
CA ALA A 77 13.00 -17.32 -12.34
C ALA A 77 12.18 -16.74 -13.51
N ARG A 78 12.33 -17.31 -14.72
CA ARG A 78 11.68 -16.85 -15.95
C ARG A 78 10.26 -17.40 -16.11
N THR A 79 9.85 -18.34 -15.28
CA THR A 79 8.53 -18.94 -15.40
C THR A 79 7.48 -17.91 -15.00
N PRO A 80 6.52 -17.60 -15.86
CA PRO A 80 5.29 -16.96 -15.44
C PRO A 80 4.72 -17.84 -14.35
N THR A 81 4.32 -17.27 -13.24
CA THR A 81 3.83 -17.97 -12.06
C THR A 81 2.96 -19.15 -12.48
N PHE A 82 3.39 -20.36 -12.13
CA PHE A 82 2.58 -21.57 -12.34
C PHE A 82 1.19 -21.25 -11.80
N SER A 83 0.20 -21.23 -12.66
CA SER A 83 -1.17 -20.92 -12.29
C SER A 83 -1.62 -21.96 -11.29
N LEU A 84 -1.51 -21.64 -10.02
CA LEU A 84 -2.28 -22.34 -8.99
C LEU A 84 -3.73 -22.47 -9.45
N PRO A 85 -4.48 -23.51 -9.02
CA PRO A 85 -5.89 -23.61 -9.33
C PRO A 85 -6.54 -22.24 -9.18
N ALA A 86 -7.52 -21.94 -10.02
CA ALA A 86 -8.20 -20.66 -10.00
C ALA A 86 -8.49 -20.25 -8.54
N PRO A 87 -8.21 -19.01 -8.13
CA PRO A 87 -8.48 -18.58 -6.78
C PRO A 87 -9.94 -18.86 -6.44
N SER A 88 -10.22 -19.17 -5.19
CA SER A 88 -11.62 -19.26 -4.75
C SER A 88 -12.32 -17.92 -4.99
N VAL A 89 -13.65 -17.90 -5.02
CA VAL A 89 -14.41 -16.64 -5.15
C VAL A 89 -14.05 -15.66 -4.04
N SER A 90 -13.75 -16.16 -2.83
CA SER A 90 -13.29 -15.34 -1.70
C SER A 90 -11.93 -14.71 -1.96
N ASP A 91 -10.95 -15.50 -2.43
CA ASP A 91 -9.60 -15.00 -2.73
C ASP A 91 -9.63 -14.02 -3.90
N ALA A 92 -10.45 -14.31 -4.92
CA ALA A 92 -10.65 -13.43 -6.04
C ALA A 92 -11.24 -12.07 -5.62
N LEU A 93 -12.22 -12.08 -4.70
CA LEU A 93 -12.78 -10.86 -4.13
C LEU A 93 -11.72 -10.06 -3.36
N LEU A 94 -10.92 -10.70 -2.50
CA LEU A 94 -9.83 -10.05 -1.77
C LEU A 94 -8.83 -9.40 -2.72
N LEU A 95 -8.40 -10.11 -3.78
CA LEU A 95 -7.49 -9.56 -4.78
C LEU A 95 -8.08 -8.36 -5.52
N ALA A 96 -9.37 -8.40 -5.87
CA ALA A 96 -10.06 -7.29 -6.51
C ALA A 96 -10.14 -6.07 -5.57
N MET A 97 -10.44 -6.26 -4.28
CA MET A 97 -10.44 -5.18 -3.28
C MET A 97 -9.05 -4.59 -3.07
N VAL A 98 -8.00 -5.43 -3.02
CA VAL A 98 -6.60 -4.95 -2.97
C VAL A 98 -6.31 -4.06 -4.17
N LYS A 99 -6.71 -4.46 -5.39
CA LYS A 99 -6.55 -3.63 -6.60
C LYS A 99 -7.22 -2.27 -6.45
N ASP A 100 -8.46 -2.24 -5.98
CA ASP A 100 -9.28 -1.02 -5.95
C ASP A 100 -8.84 -0.04 -4.86
N TYR A 101 -8.52 -0.54 -3.66
CA TYR A 101 -8.27 0.29 -2.49
C TYR A 101 -6.79 0.45 -2.14
N VAL A 102 -5.98 -0.57 -2.37
CA VAL A 102 -4.55 -0.56 -2.06
C VAL A 102 -3.69 -0.31 -3.30
N GLY A 103 -4.18 -0.70 -4.47
CA GLY A 103 -3.48 -0.56 -5.75
C GLY A 103 -2.86 0.82 -5.98
N PRO A 104 -3.58 1.94 -5.74
CA PRO A 104 -3.01 3.29 -5.88
C PRO A 104 -1.80 3.58 -4.98
N MET A 105 -1.65 2.84 -3.88
CA MET A 105 -0.55 2.99 -2.92
C MET A 105 0.65 2.09 -3.25
N LEU A 106 0.46 1.11 -4.13
CA LEU A 106 1.53 0.17 -4.48
C LEU A 106 2.45 0.76 -5.56
N PRO A 107 3.76 0.50 -5.46
CA PRO A 107 4.69 0.78 -6.56
C PRO A 107 4.23 0.14 -7.86
N PRO A 108 4.36 0.82 -9.02
CA PRO A 108 3.93 0.29 -10.33
C PRO A 108 4.48 -1.10 -10.64
N GLN A 109 5.72 -1.38 -10.24
CA GLN A 109 6.38 -2.68 -10.45
C GLN A 109 5.68 -3.80 -9.69
N MET A 110 5.20 -3.54 -8.47
CA MET A 110 4.44 -4.51 -7.69
C MET A 110 3.08 -4.77 -8.31
N LEU A 111 2.41 -3.72 -8.81
CA LEU A 111 1.14 -3.87 -9.54
C LEU A 111 1.32 -4.67 -10.82
N ASP A 112 2.40 -4.43 -11.58
CA ASP A 112 2.71 -5.20 -12.79
C ASP A 112 2.94 -6.68 -12.46
N ALA A 113 3.63 -6.99 -11.35
CA ALA A 113 3.82 -8.36 -10.89
C ALA A 113 2.52 -9.03 -10.42
N LEU A 114 1.57 -8.26 -9.89
CA LEU A 114 0.27 -8.76 -9.45
C LEU A 114 -0.75 -8.87 -10.59
N ARG A 115 -0.54 -8.20 -11.71
CA ARG A 115 -1.49 -8.12 -12.84
C ARG A 115 -2.08 -9.47 -13.27
N PRO A 116 -1.28 -10.55 -13.49
CA PRO A 116 -1.82 -11.85 -13.89
C PRO A 116 -2.82 -12.43 -12.86
N TYR A 117 -2.56 -12.19 -11.57
CA TYR A 117 -3.45 -12.64 -10.48
C TYR A 117 -4.72 -11.82 -10.41
N LEU A 118 -4.60 -10.50 -10.60
CA LEU A 118 -5.72 -9.57 -10.60
C LEU A 118 -6.66 -9.85 -11.79
N ASP A 119 -6.11 -10.09 -12.98
CA ASP A 119 -6.89 -10.41 -14.17
C ASP A 119 -7.61 -11.76 -14.00
N ARG A 120 -6.94 -12.75 -13.40
CA ARG A 120 -7.56 -14.04 -13.08
C ARG A 120 -8.67 -13.92 -12.05
N ALA A 121 -8.46 -13.09 -11.02
CA ALA A 121 -9.46 -12.82 -9.99
C ALA A 121 -10.73 -12.20 -10.60
N VAL A 122 -10.59 -11.23 -11.50
CA VAL A 122 -11.73 -10.62 -12.21
C VAL A 122 -12.49 -11.68 -12.99
N GLN A 123 -11.82 -12.54 -13.76
CA GLN A 123 -12.46 -13.63 -14.51
C GLN A 123 -13.26 -14.58 -13.61
N VAL A 124 -12.70 -14.94 -12.44
CA VAL A 124 -13.39 -15.80 -11.46
C VAL A 124 -14.64 -15.12 -10.92
N LEU A 125 -14.56 -13.84 -10.54
CA LEU A 125 -15.72 -13.09 -10.05
C LEU A 125 -16.80 -12.95 -11.11
N ASP A 126 -16.43 -12.60 -12.34
CA ASP A 126 -17.37 -12.44 -13.44
C ASP A 126 -18.10 -13.76 -13.76
N SER A 127 -17.38 -14.88 -13.77
CA SER A 127 -17.98 -16.20 -13.99
C SER A 127 -18.88 -16.67 -12.85
N ALA A 128 -18.60 -16.23 -11.61
CA ALA A 128 -19.37 -16.60 -10.41
C ALA A 128 -20.57 -15.67 -10.14
N LYS A 129 -20.64 -14.51 -10.78
CA LYS A 129 -21.60 -13.44 -10.44
C LYS A 129 -23.07 -13.86 -10.51
N SER A 130 -23.43 -14.81 -11.39
CA SER A 130 -24.82 -15.31 -11.56
C SER A 130 -25.28 -16.31 -10.50
N HIS A 131 -24.37 -16.96 -9.79
CA HIS A 131 -24.68 -18.08 -8.89
C HIS A 131 -23.98 -18.00 -7.52
N ASN A 132 -23.20 -16.94 -7.27
CA ASN A 132 -22.53 -16.74 -6.00
C ASN A 132 -22.69 -15.28 -5.52
N THR A 133 -23.38 -15.10 -4.40
CA THR A 133 -23.66 -13.76 -3.84
C THR A 133 -22.41 -13.02 -3.39
N LEU A 134 -21.33 -13.74 -3.05
CA LEU A 134 -20.06 -13.15 -2.66
C LEU A 134 -19.37 -12.46 -3.84
N ALA A 135 -19.52 -13.00 -5.05
CA ALA A 135 -18.96 -12.38 -6.26
C ALA A 135 -19.54 -10.97 -6.54
N GLY A 136 -20.78 -10.72 -6.10
CA GLY A 136 -21.42 -9.39 -6.20
C GLY A 136 -21.13 -8.44 -5.04
N TRP A 137 -20.27 -8.82 -4.08
CA TRP A 137 -19.96 -7.98 -2.90
C TRP A 137 -19.38 -6.63 -3.27
N ARG A 138 -18.51 -6.60 -4.27
CA ARG A 138 -17.85 -5.39 -4.78
C ARG A 138 -18.84 -4.33 -5.26
N ASP A 139 -19.99 -4.73 -5.77
CA ASP A 139 -21.05 -3.83 -6.21
C ASP A 139 -21.88 -3.26 -5.03
N LYS A 140 -21.71 -3.79 -3.82
CA LYS A 140 -22.49 -3.44 -2.62
C LYS A 140 -21.70 -2.62 -1.60
N VAL A 141 -20.38 -2.55 -1.71
CA VAL A 141 -19.51 -1.85 -0.75
C VAL A 141 -18.65 -0.85 -1.49
N HIS A 142 -18.72 0.41 -1.06
CA HIS A 142 -17.92 1.49 -1.61
C HIS A 142 -17.47 2.43 -0.51
N ALA A 143 -16.21 2.90 -0.58
CA ALA A 143 -15.68 3.92 0.32
C ALA A 143 -15.82 5.30 -0.34
N VAL A 144 -16.48 6.21 0.35
CA VAL A 144 -16.62 7.61 -0.09
C VAL A 144 -15.78 8.48 0.84
N LEU A 145 -14.91 9.29 0.26
CA LEU A 145 -14.15 10.27 1.05
C LEU A 145 -15.08 11.39 1.51
N PRO A 146 -14.96 11.87 2.76
CA PRO A 146 -15.83 12.92 3.32
C PRO A 146 -15.46 14.33 2.81
N THR A 147 -14.95 14.44 1.60
CA THR A 147 -14.56 15.70 0.97
C THR A 147 -15.13 15.77 -0.44
N GLN A 148 -15.16 16.98 -1.02
CA GLN A 148 -15.53 17.14 -2.43
C GLN A 148 -14.68 16.23 -3.31
N ALA A 149 -15.32 15.43 -4.15
CA ALA A 149 -14.62 14.55 -5.09
C ALA A 149 -13.87 15.40 -6.14
N LEU A 150 -12.59 15.15 -6.28
CA LEU A 150 -11.71 15.80 -7.27
C LEU A 150 -11.16 14.73 -8.21
N ILE A 151 -10.85 15.15 -9.43
CA ILE A 151 -10.17 14.32 -10.41
C ILE A 151 -8.67 14.33 -10.09
N ALA A 152 -8.06 13.14 -10.01
CA ALA A 152 -6.63 13.00 -9.78
C ALA A 152 -5.83 13.61 -10.95
N PRO A 153 -4.72 14.31 -10.69
CA PRO A 153 -3.84 14.76 -11.75
C PRO A 153 -3.11 13.58 -12.39
N ASP A 154 -2.82 13.69 -13.68
CA ASP A 154 -2.03 12.69 -14.39
C ASP A 154 -0.60 12.65 -13.86
N VAL A 155 -0.16 11.48 -13.47
CA VAL A 155 1.22 11.21 -13.07
C VAL A 155 1.90 10.39 -14.16
N ASN A 156 3.06 10.83 -14.62
CA ASN A 156 3.85 10.06 -15.58
C ASN A 156 4.24 8.70 -14.96
N PRO A 157 3.83 7.55 -15.53
CA PRO A 157 4.10 6.24 -14.98
C PRO A 157 5.61 5.94 -14.82
N GLN A 158 6.45 6.47 -15.72
CA GLN A 158 7.89 6.30 -15.63
C GLN A 158 8.48 7.07 -14.45
N VAL A 159 7.99 8.28 -14.17
CA VAL A 159 8.39 9.06 -12.99
C VAL A 159 8.00 8.30 -11.72
N HIS A 160 6.76 7.82 -11.65
CA HIS A 160 6.29 7.06 -10.47
C HIS A 160 7.16 5.82 -10.23
N ARG A 161 7.50 5.07 -11.30
CA ARG A 161 8.39 3.90 -11.22
C ARG A 161 9.76 4.26 -10.67
N VAL A 162 10.43 5.27 -11.25
CA VAL A 162 11.77 5.69 -10.83
C VAL A 162 11.79 6.17 -9.38
N VAL A 163 10.77 6.94 -8.97
CA VAL A 163 10.66 7.42 -7.59
C VAL A 163 10.43 6.26 -6.61
N SER A 164 9.56 5.31 -6.98
CA SER A 164 9.33 4.11 -6.15
C SER A 164 10.58 3.24 -6.03
N ASP A 165 11.33 3.07 -7.12
CA ASP A 165 12.60 2.33 -7.12
C ASP A 165 13.63 2.98 -6.20
N ALA A 166 13.78 4.31 -6.29
CA ALA A 166 14.71 5.04 -5.45
C ALA A 166 14.37 4.96 -3.96
N LEU A 167 13.07 5.01 -3.62
CA LEU A 167 12.61 4.80 -2.24
C LEU A 167 12.92 3.38 -1.74
N MET A 168 12.68 2.35 -2.55
CA MET A 168 12.95 0.97 -2.17
C MET A 168 14.45 0.67 -2.04
N GLN A 169 15.27 1.31 -2.89
CA GLN A 169 16.73 1.13 -2.92
C GLN A 169 17.46 2.11 -2.00
N GLU A 170 16.75 3.05 -1.39
CA GLU A 170 17.31 4.12 -0.55
C GLU A 170 18.39 4.93 -1.26
N THR A 171 18.11 5.33 -2.52
CA THR A 171 19.01 6.07 -3.38
C THR A 171 18.52 7.49 -3.67
N GLN A 172 19.44 8.38 -4.10
CA GLN A 172 19.14 9.74 -4.51
C GLN A 172 18.37 9.77 -5.83
N LEU A 173 17.54 10.79 -5.99
CA LEU A 173 16.83 11.12 -7.23
C LEU A 173 17.37 12.42 -7.82
N GLU A 174 17.63 12.41 -9.13
CA GLU A 174 17.78 13.63 -9.91
C GLU A 174 16.46 13.95 -10.59
N LEU A 175 15.87 15.11 -10.26
CA LEU A 175 14.54 15.51 -10.73
C LEU A 175 14.60 16.78 -11.56
N THR A 176 13.67 16.89 -12.51
CA THR A 176 13.23 18.17 -13.08
C THR A 176 11.82 18.45 -12.58
N TYR A 177 11.64 19.51 -11.80
CA TYR A 177 10.42 19.82 -11.06
C TYR A 177 9.81 21.17 -11.42
N ASP A 178 8.47 21.19 -11.54
CA ASP A 178 7.68 22.42 -11.73
C ASP A 178 7.08 22.87 -10.40
N SER A 179 7.70 23.84 -9.74
CA SER A 179 7.13 24.45 -8.53
C SER A 179 5.80 25.15 -8.82
N MET A 180 4.88 25.15 -7.85
CA MET A 180 3.60 25.85 -7.95
C MET A 180 3.78 27.38 -8.01
N THR A 181 4.63 27.89 -7.13
CA THR A 181 4.87 29.34 -6.95
C THR A 181 6.25 29.80 -7.40
N GLY A 182 7.13 28.87 -7.78
CA GLY A 182 8.52 29.13 -8.14
C GLY A 182 8.83 28.87 -9.61
N LYS A 183 10.11 28.53 -9.85
CA LYS A 183 10.63 28.27 -11.20
C LYS A 183 10.05 26.96 -11.76
N LYS A 184 9.80 26.95 -13.08
CA LYS A 184 9.52 25.75 -13.85
C LYS A 184 10.81 25.11 -14.31
N GLY A 185 10.78 23.77 -14.46
CA GLY A 185 11.93 23.01 -14.97
C GLY A 185 13.16 23.04 -14.07
N GLN A 186 13.01 23.24 -12.76
CA GLN A 186 14.13 23.30 -11.82
C GLN A 186 14.76 21.91 -11.65
N ALA A 187 16.07 21.81 -11.89
CA ALA A 187 16.83 20.61 -11.58
C ALA A 187 17.06 20.52 -10.07
N MET A 188 16.87 19.35 -9.50
CA MET A 188 16.93 19.11 -8.05
C MET A 188 17.50 17.71 -7.77
N THR A 189 18.44 17.64 -6.82
CA THR A 189 18.80 16.37 -6.17
C THR A 189 17.91 16.19 -4.96
N VAL A 190 17.27 15.02 -4.84
CA VAL A 190 16.32 14.71 -3.76
C VAL A 190 16.73 13.41 -3.05
N HIS A 191 16.70 13.44 -1.73
CA HIS A 191 16.85 12.27 -0.87
C HIS A 191 15.47 11.82 -0.40
N PRO A 192 14.83 10.84 -1.06
CA PRO A 192 13.46 10.46 -0.79
C PRO A 192 13.37 9.63 0.50
N HIS A 193 12.51 10.04 1.43
CA HIS A 193 12.30 9.35 2.71
C HIS A 193 10.98 8.63 2.81
N ALA A 194 9.94 9.15 2.13
CA ALA A 194 8.61 8.54 2.14
C ALA A 194 7.79 8.95 0.91
N MET A 195 6.73 8.19 0.64
CA MET A 195 5.67 8.56 -0.30
C MET A 195 4.36 8.73 0.49
N LEU A 196 3.65 9.81 0.23
CA LEU A 196 2.39 10.14 0.88
C LEU A 196 1.28 10.27 -0.16
N HIS A 197 0.22 9.47 -0.02
CA HIS A 197 -1.02 9.64 -0.77
C HIS A 197 -1.99 10.45 0.08
N ARG A 198 -2.37 11.63 -0.40
CA ARG A 198 -3.29 12.54 0.27
C ARG A 198 -4.44 12.89 -0.67
N GLY A 199 -5.60 12.30 -0.42
CA GLY A 199 -6.72 12.40 -1.35
C GLY A 199 -6.32 11.91 -2.75
N GLN A 200 -6.46 12.77 -3.75
CA GLN A 200 -6.12 12.47 -5.14
C GLN A 200 -4.67 12.80 -5.51
N MET A 201 -3.87 13.23 -4.56
CA MET A 201 -2.50 13.68 -4.79
C MET A 201 -1.49 12.74 -4.16
N THR A 202 -0.42 12.46 -4.89
CA THR A 202 0.74 11.70 -4.39
C THR A 202 1.94 12.62 -4.26
N TYR A 203 2.64 12.54 -3.13
CA TYR A 203 3.82 13.33 -2.81
C TYR A 203 4.99 12.44 -2.45
N VAL A 204 6.19 12.86 -2.85
CA VAL A 204 7.44 12.37 -2.29
C VAL A 204 7.85 13.32 -1.17
N ILE A 205 8.11 12.76 0.00
CA ILE A 205 8.67 13.47 1.15
C ILE A 205 10.16 13.20 1.19
N GLY A 206 10.95 14.25 1.22
CA GLY A 206 12.41 14.13 1.25
C GLY A 206 13.11 15.47 1.45
N THR A 207 14.41 15.42 1.64
CA THR A 207 15.28 16.60 1.63
C THR A 207 15.80 16.86 0.23
N CYS A 208 16.16 18.10 -0.05
CA CYS A 208 16.63 18.51 -1.36
C CYS A 208 18.06 19.08 -1.24
N TRP A 209 18.95 18.70 -2.15
CA TRP A 209 20.37 19.07 -2.10
C TRP A 209 20.97 18.80 -0.72
N ASP A 210 21.65 19.77 -0.13
CA ASP A 210 22.23 19.71 1.22
C ASP A 210 21.33 20.29 2.32
N TYR A 211 20.06 20.64 1.96
CA TYR A 211 19.11 21.16 2.95
C TYR A 211 18.59 20.05 3.85
N THR A 212 18.26 20.41 5.07
CA THR A 212 17.78 19.47 6.08
C THR A 212 16.25 19.51 6.25
N ASP A 213 15.57 20.51 5.68
CA ASP A 213 14.12 20.63 5.74
C ASP A 213 13.42 19.58 4.86
N MET A 214 12.41 18.94 5.41
CA MET A 214 11.57 18.01 4.66
C MET A 214 10.64 18.75 3.73
N ARG A 215 10.58 18.33 2.48
CA ARG A 215 9.72 18.92 1.45
C ARG A 215 8.77 17.89 0.88
N HIS A 216 7.58 18.36 0.53
CA HIS A 216 6.56 17.57 -0.17
C HIS A 216 6.60 17.93 -1.66
N LEU A 217 7.10 17.01 -2.46
CA LEU A 217 7.18 17.18 -3.91
C LEU A 217 6.03 16.40 -4.57
N ALA A 218 5.08 17.12 -5.14
CA ALA A 218 3.93 16.51 -5.83
C ALA A 218 4.39 15.75 -7.07
N LEU A 219 4.04 14.47 -7.15
CA LEU A 219 4.55 13.53 -8.16
C LEU A 219 4.21 13.97 -9.59
N HIS A 220 3.00 14.49 -9.82
CA HIS A 220 2.54 15.01 -11.12
C HIS A 220 3.30 16.25 -11.62
N ARG A 221 4.06 16.92 -10.75
CA ARG A 221 4.89 18.07 -11.10
C ARG A 221 6.33 17.70 -11.43
N ILE A 222 6.70 16.45 -11.24
CA ILE A 222 8.00 15.92 -11.65
C ILE A 222 7.93 15.64 -13.16
N LYS A 223 8.72 16.36 -13.94
CA LYS A 223 8.77 16.21 -15.41
C LYS A 223 9.70 15.09 -15.84
N LYS A 224 10.83 14.95 -15.13
CA LYS A 224 11.82 13.89 -15.32
C LYS A 224 12.32 13.42 -13.98
N ALA A 225 12.57 12.13 -13.85
CA ALA A 225 13.21 11.53 -12.70
C ALA A 225 14.25 10.51 -13.17
N THR A 226 15.38 10.50 -12.50
CA THR A 226 16.46 9.52 -12.69
C THR A 226 16.93 9.06 -11.32
N ASN A 227 17.02 7.76 -11.12
CA ASN A 227 17.68 7.19 -9.95
C ASN A 227 19.19 7.29 -10.16
N SER A 228 19.87 8.04 -9.30
CA SER A 228 21.34 8.26 -9.42
C SER A 228 22.16 7.04 -9.05
N GLN A 229 21.55 6.01 -8.41
CA GLN A 229 22.22 4.86 -7.81
C GLN A 229 23.19 5.21 -6.67
N ILE A 230 23.24 6.49 -6.25
CA ILE A 230 24.02 6.95 -5.10
C ILE A 230 23.14 6.80 -3.86
N PRO A 231 23.64 6.28 -2.73
CA PRO A 231 22.88 6.18 -1.50
C PRO A 231 22.33 7.56 -1.07
N MET A 232 21.07 7.60 -0.65
CA MET A 232 20.49 8.84 -0.12
C MET A 232 21.10 9.20 1.24
N VAL A 233 21.10 10.48 1.56
CA VAL A 233 21.41 10.95 2.93
C VAL A 233 20.18 10.72 3.79
N LYS A 234 20.26 9.75 4.70
CA LYS A 234 19.18 9.43 5.64
C LYS A 234 19.11 10.45 6.77
N ARG A 235 17.90 10.86 7.13
CA ARG A 235 17.64 11.61 8.36
C ARG A 235 17.36 10.61 9.48
N ALA A 236 18.28 10.50 10.44
CA ALA A 236 18.16 9.56 11.56
C ALA A 236 16.96 9.87 12.48
N ASP A 237 16.56 11.14 12.52
CA ASP A 237 15.42 11.67 13.29
C ASP A 237 14.08 11.59 12.54
N PHE A 238 14.06 11.16 11.28
CA PHE A 238 12.82 11.05 10.51
C PHE A 238 12.06 9.76 10.85
N ASN A 239 10.83 9.93 11.31
CA ASN A 239 9.87 8.85 11.52
C ASN A 239 8.53 9.28 10.92
N LEU A 240 8.05 8.59 9.89
CA LEU A 240 6.86 9.00 9.15
C LEU A 240 5.60 9.09 10.04
N PRO A 241 5.26 8.12 10.91
CA PRO A 241 4.14 8.26 11.83
C PRO A 241 4.22 9.49 12.72
N ALA A 242 5.38 9.75 13.32
CA ALA A 242 5.60 10.93 14.17
C ALA A 242 5.52 12.24 13.35
N TYR A 243 6.03 12.25 12.14
CA TYR A 243 5.93 13.36 11.20
C TYR A 243 4.47 13.69 10.85
N LEU A 244 3.67 12.67 10.57
CA LEU A 244 2.26 12.85 10.25
C LEU A 244 1.44 13.30 11.47
N SER A 245 1.72 12.78 12.67
CA SER A 245 1.02 13.17 13.89
C SER A 245 1.24 14.64 14.29
N GLN A 246 2.32 15.27 13.83
CA GLN A 246 2.60 16.70 14.01
C GLN A 246 1.90 17.57 12.93
N GLY A 247 1.07 16.99 12.05
CA GLY A 247 0.31 17.68 11.04
C GLY A 247 1.07 18.01 9.74
N PHE A 248 2.31 17.56 9.58
CA PHE A 248 3.08 17.83 8.36
C PHE A 248 2.44 17.19 7.11
N GLY A 249 1.74 16.06 7.26
CA GLY A 249 0.97 15.43 6.18
C GLY A 249 -0.15 16.31 5.64
N ASP A 250 -0.63 17.26 6.45
CA ASP A 250 -1.66 18.24 6.14
C ASP A 250 -1.10 19.66 5.97
N PHE A 251 0.19 19.74 5.62
CA PHE A 251 0.94 20.99 5.40
C PHE A 251 1.06 21.88 6.64
N GLY A 252 0.94 21.33 7.84
CA GLY A 252 1.22 22.01 9.10
C GLY A 252 2.71 22.29 9.28
N GLU A 253 3.02 23.15 10.25
CA GLU A 253 4.38 23.54 10.62
C GLU A 253 4.85 22.89 11.93
N GLY A 254 4.19 21.84 12.40
CA GLY A 254 4.50 21.17 13.65
C GLY A 254 4.02 21.94 14.89
N LYS A 255 3.19 22.95 14.73
CA LYS A 255 2.57 23.72 15.81
C LYS A 255 1.27 23.06 16.24
N MET A 256 0.98 23.10 17.53
CA MET A 256 -0.32 22.71 18.08
C MET A 256 -1.23 23.94 18.23
N ARG A 257 -2.52 23.72 18.07
CA ARG A 257 -3.55 24.71 18.29
C ARG A 257 -4.54 24.20 19.34
N ASP A 258 -4.78 25.00 20.35
CA ASP A 258 -5.89 24.77 21.28
C ASP A 258 -7.16 25.34 20.65
N LEU A 259 -8.02 24.44 20.20
CA LEU A 259 -9.29 24.76 19.56
C LEU A 259 -10.36 24.90 20.64
N ASP A 260 -11.14 25.98 20.58
CA ASP A 260 -12.31 26.26 21.40
C ASP A 260 -13.42 26.72 20.47
N ILE A 261 -14.41 25.86 20.26
CA ILE A 261 -15.48 26.09 19.28
C ILE A 261 -16.85 25.75 19.88
N ARG A 262 -17.88 26.45 19.39
CA ARG A 262 -19.27 26.05 19.60
C ARG A 262 -19.81 25.35 18.37
N LEU A 263 -20.61 24.34 18.59
CA LEU A 263 -21.13 23.44 17.58
C LEU A 263 -22.65 23.42 17.65
N SER A 264 -23.28 23.43 16.50
CA SER A 264 -24.72 23.15 16.41
C SER A 264 -25.06 21.78 16.99
N PRO A 265 -26.32 21.51 17.31
CA PRO A 265 -26.72 20.19 17.84
C PRO A 265 -26.32 19.03 16.94
N GLY A 266 -26.53 19.17 15.62
CA GLY A 266 -26.20 18.09 14.66
C GLY A 266 -24.70 17.83 14.54
N LEU A 267 -23.89 18.90 14.41
CA LEU A 267 -22.44 18.77 14.34
C LEU A 267 -21.84 18.29 15.67
N GLY A 268 -22.44 18.71 16.80
CA GLY A 268 -22.04 18.26 18.13
C GLY A 268 -22.29 16.77 18.35
N GLU A 269 -23.43 16.25 17.90
CA GLU A 269 -23.74 14.82 17.93
C GLU A 269 -22.75 14.03 17.04
N TYR A 270 -22.52 14.48 15.80
CA TYR A 270 -21.55 13.89 14.90
C TYR A 270 -20.15 13.82 15.51
N LEU A 271 -19.66 14.90 16.14
CA LEU A 271 -18.32 14.90 16.78
C LEU A 271 -18.28 14.18 18.11
N THR A 272 -19.42 13.78 18.67
CA THR A 272 -19.46 12.82 19.79
C THR A 272 -19.16 11.40 19.32
N GLU A 273 -19.67 11.03 18.15
CA GLU A 273 -19.42 9.73 17.52
C GLU A 273 -18.06 9.68 16.79
N CYS A 274 -17.73 10.72 16.01
CA CYS A 274 -16.51 10.83 15.21
C CYS A 274 -15.60 11.94 15.77
N LYS A 275 -14.79 11.61 16.76
CA LYS A 275 -13.97 12.57 17.50
C LYS A 275 -12.86 13.20 16.66
N LEU A 276 -12.58 14.49 16.87
CA LEU A 276 -11.39 15.16 16.33
C LEU A 276 -10.11 14.68 17.02
N THR A 277 -10.14 14.53 18.35
CA THR A 277 -9.04 14.00 19.15
C THR A 277 -9.59 13.06 20.22
N SER A 278 -8.74 12.15 20.70
CA SER A 278 -9.13 11.18 21.74
C SER A 278 -9.50 11.84 23.07
N ASP A 279 -8.94 13.00 23.35
CA ASP A 279 -9.03 13.77 24.59
C ASP A 279 -9.93 15.02 24.48
N GLN A 280 -10.65 15.17 23.35
CA GLN A 280 -11.59 16.29 23.21
C GLN A 280 -12.62 16.33 24.33
N VAL A 281 -12.96 17.53 24.78
CA VAL A 281 -13.97 17.78 25.81
C VAL A 281 -15.18 18.43 25.15
N LEU A 282 -16.36 17.84 25.36
CA LEU A 282 -17.64 18.38 24.93
C LEU A 282 -18.46 18.79 26.16
N ALA A 283 -19.00 20.00 26.16
CA ALA A 283 -19.82 20.52 27.22
C ALA A 283 -21.06 21.25 26.66
N LYS A 284 -22.18 21.18 27.34
CA LYS A 284 -23.37 21.98 26.98
C LYS A 284 -23.09 23.45 27.20
N VAL A 285 -23.68 24.29 26.36
CA VAL A 285 -23.69 25.77 26.55
C VAL A 285 -25.11 26.25 26.70
N ASP A 286 -25.28 27.37 27.41
CA ASP A 286 -26.61 27.94 27.68
C ASP A 286 -27.18 28.61 26.39
N GLU A 287 -26.31 29.24 25.60
CA GLU A 287 -26.71 29.94 24.38
C GLU A 287 -25.70 29.69 23.25
N PRO A 288 -26.15 29.39 22.00
CA PRO A 288 -27.56 29.09 21.66
C PRO A 288 -28.03 27.76 22.26
N GLU A 289 -29.34 27.64 22.53
CA GLU A 289 -29.93 26.45 23.13
C GLU A 289 -29.63 25.18 22.30
N GLY A 290 -29.21 24.13 22.97
CA GLY A 290 -28.87 22.82 22.35
C GLY A 290 -27.47 22.77 21.75
N TRP A 291 -26.73 23.87 21.73
CA TRP A 291 -25.35 23.87 21.22
C TRP A 291 -24.38 23.22 22.23
N LEU A 292 -23.24 22.77 21.69
CA LEU A 292 -22.15 22.19 22.48
C LEU A 292 -20.88 23.02 22.30
N ARG A 293 -20.08 23.14 23.36
CA ARG A 293 -18.72 23.66 23.30
C ARG A 293 -17.74 22.49 23.20
N LEU A 294 -16.86 22.53 22.21
CA LEU A 294 -15.78 21.57 22.05
C LEU A 294 -14.45 22.24 22.32
N GLN A 295 -13.64 21.60 23.16
CA GLN A 295 -12.25 21.96 23.38
C GLN A 295 -11.35 20.80 23.03
N ALA A 296 -10.28 21.05 22.25
CA ALA A 296 -9.34 20.04 21.81
C ALA A 296 -7.99 20.70 21.47
N SER A 297 -6.89 19.98 21.64
CA SER A 297 -5.58 20.42 21.15
C SER A 297 -5.15 19.51 19.98
N LEU A 298 -4.87 20.10 18.80
CA LEU A 298 -4.56 19.36 17.60
C LEU A 298 -3.57 20.16 16.72
N PRO A 299 -2.92 19.51 15.73
CA PRO A 299 -1.98 20.20 14.85
C PRO A 299 -2.64 21.34 14.09
N ASP A 300 -1.99 22.51 14.11
CA ASP A 300 -2.42 23.68 13.33
C ASP A 300 -2.06 23.50 11.86
N THR A 301 -3.06 23.16 11.05
CA THR A 301 -2.86 22.81 9.65
C THR A 301 -3.82 23.57 8.74
N PRO A 302 -3.46 23.84 7.47
CA PRO A 302 -4.39 24.33 6.46
C PRO A 302 -5.64 23.44 6.32
N GLN A 303 -5.49 22.12 6.50
CA GLN A 303 -6.62 21.18 6.43
C GLN A 303 -7.61 21.43 7.56
N LEU A 304 -7.14 21.64 8.79
CA LEU A 304 -8.00 22.00 9.91
C LEU A 304 -8.76 23.31 9.62
N ARG A 305 -8.06 24.32 9.11
CA ARG A 305 -8.69 25.59 8.72
C ARG A 305 -9.78 25.38 7.66
N TRP A 306 -9.49 24.62 6.61
CA TRP A 306 -10.48 24.33 5.57
C TRP A 306 -11.67 23.57 6.11
N TRP A 307 -11.45 22.62 7.01
CA TRP A 307 -12.52 21.88 7.67
C TRP A 307 -13.40 22.82 8.51
N LEU A 308 -12.81 23.67 9.34
CA LEU A 308 -13.54 24.67 10.13
C LEU A 308 -14.41 25.59 9.24
N LEU A 309 -13.83 26.11 8.17
CA LEU A 309 -14.56 26.97 7.22
C LEU A 309 -15.68 26.23 6.49
N SER A 310 -15.53 24.94 6.23
CA SER A 310 -16.56 24.14 5.54
C SER A 310 -17.82 23.90 6.37
N GLN A 311 -17.75 24.08 7.68
CA GLN A 311 -18.90 23.90 8.57
C GLN A 311 -19.89 25.08 8.51
N GLY A 312 -19.46 26.24 8.02
CA GLY A 312 -20.33 27.42 7.90
C GLY A 312 -20.98 27.81 9.23
N ASP A 313 -22.30 27.98 9.21
CA ASP A 313 -23.07 28.43 10.38
C ASP A 313 -23.25 27.35 11.46
N GLU A 314 -22.84 26.12 11.20
CA GLU A 314 -22.87 25.01 12.16
C GLU A 314 -21.77 25.10 13.22
N LEU A 315 -20.81 26.03 13.07
CA LEU A 315 -19.64 26.15 13.92
C LEU A 315 -19.29 27.60 14.21
N ILE A 316 -19.00 27.95 15.47
CA ILE A 316 -18.50 29.26 15.89
C ILE A 316 -17.16 29.07 16.59
N VAL A 317 -16.12 29.73 16.07
CA VAL A 317 -14.79 29.73 16.69
C VAL A 317 -14.73 30.79 17.78
N MET A 318 -14.35 30.40 19.01
CA MET A 318 -14.38 31.29 20.18
C MET A 318 -13.06 32.00 20.44
N ASN A 319 -11.94 31.41 20.05
CA ASN A 319 -10.60 31.88 20.43
C ASN A 319 -9.72 32.35 19.25
N ASP A 320 -10.30 32.61 18.08
CA ASP A 320 -9.50 32.96 16.91
C ASP A 320 -10.10 34.05 16.04
N SER A 321 -9.42 35.19 15.99
CA SER A 321 -9.71 36.28 15.05
C SER A 321 -9.22 35.99 13.63
N THR A 322 -8.42 34.94 13.41
CA THR A 322 -7.76 34.62 12.10
C THR A 322 -8.62 33.74 11.19
N ILE A 323 -9.67 33.13 11.71
CA ILE A 323 -10.60 32.26 10.93
C ILE A 323 -11.84 33.04 10.47
N ALA A 324 -12.11 34.20 11.07
CA ALA A 324 -13.26 35.05 10.76
C ALA A 324 -13.08 36.01 9.58
N ALA A 325 -12.06 35.84 8.75
CA ALA A 325 -11.76 36.68 7.59
C ALA A 325 -11.67 35.84 6.30
#